data_9a8cc68c2b1bf5862c08c4f59f80e4b6
#
_entry.id   9a8cc68c2b1bf5862c08c4f59f80e4b6
#
_cell.length_a   1.000
_cell.length_b   1.000
_cell.length_c   1.000
_cell.angle_alpha   90.00
_cell.angle_beta   90.00
_cell.angle_gamma   90.00
#
_symmetry.space_group_name_H-M   'P 1'
#
loop_
_entity.id
_entity.type
_entity.pdbx_description
1 polymer ?
#
loop_
_entity_poly.entity_id
_entity_poly.type
_entity_poly.pdbx_seq_one_letter_code
_entity_poly.pdbx_strand_id
1 'polypeptide(L)'
;MNVLSLFDGCGMSYVALKRLRIPVTKYYASEVDPYPIKVAMANHPDIIQLGDVQHVGIAFKEGDIDLLIGGSPCQGFSFAGKQLNFDDPRSKLFWEYVRILRKLKPKYFLLENVRMKQEYQDIISDALGVKPI
;
A
#
# COMPACT_ATOMS: atom_id res chain seq x y z
N MET A 1 15.18 -2.16 -8.57
CA MET A 1 14.17 -2.93 -7.81
C MET A 1 12.79 -2.83 -8.46
N ASN A 2 11.96 -3.84 -8.29
CA ASN A 2 10.55 -3.80 -8.65
C ASN A 2 9.74 -3.34 -7.46
N VAL A 3 8.92 -2.31 -7.67
CA VAL A 3 8.12 -1.65 -6.62
C VAL A 3 6.65 -1.89 -6.88
N LEU A 4 5.91 -2.23 -5.84
CA LEU A 4 4.44 -2.26 -5.85
C LEU A 4 3.93 -1.26 -4.82
N SER A 5 3.18 -0.27 -5.29
CA SER A 5 2.52 0.74 -4.45
C SER A 5 1.02 0.51 -4.44
N LEU A 6 0.46 0.30 -3.26
CA LEU A 6 -0.96 0.11 -3.02
C LEU A 6 -1.57 1.42 -2.51
N PHE A 7 -2.76 1.76 -3.00
CA PHE A 7 -3.41 3.04 -2.69
C PHE A 7 -2.54 4.22 -3.12
N ASP A 8 -1.98 4.12 -4.34
CA ASP A 8 -0.85 4.93 -4.81
C ASP A 8 -1.17 6.43 -4.94
N GLY A 9 -2.42 6.78 -5.16
CA GLY A 9 -2.83 8.16 -5.39
C GLY A 9 -2.16 8.75 -6.63
N CYS A 10 -1.48 9.89 -6.45
CA CYS A 10 -0.82 10.62 -7.54
C CYS A 10 0.61 10.15 -7.85
N GLY A 11 1.06 9.02 -7.33
CA GLY A 11 2.42 8.51 -7.60
C GLY A 11 3.51 9.17 -6.76
N MET A 12 3.18 9.68 -5.58
CA MET A 12 4.16 10.41 -4.73
C MET A 12 5.28 9.53 -4.22
N SER A 13 5.01 8.24 -3.98
CA SER A 13 6.04 7.27 -3.61
C SER A 13 7.09 7.11 -4.72
N TYR A 14 6.67 7.14 -5.98
CA TYR A 14 7.58 7.09 -7.13
C TYR A 14 8.47 8.33 -7.20
N VAL A 15 7.89 9.52 -6.96
CA VAL A 15 8.65 10.77 -6.87
C VAL A 15 9.70 10.72 -5.77
N ALA A 16 9.32 10.19 -4.59
CA ALA A 16 10.24 10.04 -3.47
C ALA A 16 11.42 9.12 -3.81
N LEU A 17 11.15 7.96 -4.41
CA LEU A 17 12.20 7.02 -4.84
C LEU A 17 13.14 7.65 -5.86
N LYS A 18 12.60 8.38 -6.86
CA LYS A 18 13.42 9.10 -7.84
C LYS A 18 14.31 10.17 -7.18
N ARG A 19 13.77 10.96 -6.26
CA ARG A 19 14.54 11.99 -5.52
C ARG A 19 15.66 11.39 -4.68
N LEU A 20 15.42 10.23 -4.08
CA LEU A 20 16.42 9.48 -3.31
C LEU A 20 17.42 8.73 -4.21
N ARG A 21 17.27 8.81 -5.53
CA ARG A 21 18.10 8.10 -6.52
C ARG A 21 18.10 6.58 -6.31
N ILE A 22 16.99 6.05 -5.81
CA ILE A 22 16.79 4.61 -5.67
C ILE A 22 16.42 4.05 -7.04
N PRO A 23 17.20 3.12 -7.61
CA PRO A 23 16.94 2.59 -8.96
C PRO A 23 15.66 1.74 -8.95
N VAL A 24 14.68 2.17 -9.73
CA VAL A 24 13.41 1.45 -9.94
C VAL A 24 13.41 0.86 -11.34
N THR A 25 13.25 -0.45 -11.42
CA THR A 25 13.16 -1.16 -12.70
C THR A 25 11.73 -1.12 -13.24
N LYS A 26 10.77 -1.49 -12.39
CA LYS A 26 9.34 -1.39 -12.68
C LYS A 26 8.60 -0.85 -11.47
N TYR A 27 7.66 0.06 -11.71
CA TYR A 27 6.79 0.59 -10.70
C TYR A 27 5.34 0.24 -11.04
N TYR A 28 4.74 -0.57 -10.18
CA TYR A 28 3.35 -0.98 -10.26
C TYR A 28 2.53 -0.20 -9.25
N ALA A 29 1.40 0.34 -9.68
CA ALA A 29 0.50 1.13 -8.84
C ALA A 29 -0.90 0.52 -8.83
N SER A 30 -1.47 0.37 -7.64
CA SER A 30 -2.87 0.03 -7.43
C SER A 30 -3.61 1.25 -6.90
N GLU A 31 -4.51 1.78 -7.71
CA GLU A 31 -5.39 2.91 -7.42
C GLU A 31 -6.69 2.74 -8.20
N VAL A 32 -7.82 3.15 -7.64
CA VAL A 32 -9.14 3.06 -8.28
C VAL A 32 -9.73 4.41 -8.66
N ASP A 33 -9.29 5.49 -8.02
CA ASP A 33 -9.77 6.84 -8.30
C ASP A 33 -9.15 7.35 -9.63
N PRO A 34 -9.99 7.67 -10.64
CA PRO A 34 -9.49 8.12 -11.94
C PRO A 34 -8.76 9.46 -11.91
N TYR A 35 -9.04 10.33 -10.93
CA TYR A 35 -8.40 11.65 -10.86
C TYR A 35 -6.92 11.57 -10.50
N PRO A 36 -6.52 10.97 -9.37
CA PRO A 36 -5.10 10.80 -9.07
C PRO A 36 -4.38 9.92 -10.10
N ILE A 37 -5.03 8.92 -10.69
CA ILE A 37 -4.45 8.14 -11.80
C ILE A 37 -4.06 9.04 -12.96
N LYS A 38 -4.92 9.97 -13.37
CA LYS A 38 -4.60 10.94 -14.44
C LYS A 38 -3.38 11.77 -14.12
N VAL A 39 -3.27 12.25 -12.89
CA VAL A 39 -2.11 13.03 -12.43
C VAL A 39 -0.84 12.20 -12.46
N ALA A 40 -0.88 10.99 -11.93
CA ALA A 40 0.24 10.06 -11.93
C ALA A 40 0.73 9.78 -13.36
N MET A 41 -0.19 9.41 -14.27
CA MET A 41 0.15 9.05 -15.65
C MET A 41 0.61 10.22 -16.49
N ALA A 42 0.12 11.44 -16.23
CA ALA A 42 0.58 12.64 -16.92
C ALA A 42 2.05 12.99 -16.56
N ASN A 43 2.45 12.74 -15.31
CA ASN A 43 3.80 13.03 -14.83
C ASN A 43 4.77 11.85 -14.98
N HIS A 44 4.25 10.64 -14.92
CA HIS A 44 5.03 9.39 -14.90
C HIS A 44 4.36 8.32 -15.77
N PRO A 45 4.42 8.43 -17.11
CA PRO A 45 3.75 7.51 -18.03
C PRO A 45 4.31 6.08 -18.00
N ASP A 46 5.44 5.88 -17.34
CA ASP A 46 6.09 4.59 -17.11
C ASP A 46 5.50 3.80 -15.92
N ILE A 47 4.60 4.39 -15.13
CA ILE A 47 3.86 3.68 -14.08
C ILE A 47 2.91 2.66 -14.72
N ILE A 48 2.95 1.43 -14.18
CA ILE A 48 2.05 0.36 -14.61
C ILE A 48 0.85 0.30 -13.68
N GLN A 49 -0.31 0.75 -14.15
CA GLN A 49 -1.55 0.76 -13.35
C GLN A 49 -2.17 -0.65 -13.30
N LEU A 50 -2.51 -1.10 -12.09
CA LEU A 50 -3.09 -2.42 -11.83
C LEU A 50 -4.57 -2.38 -11.43
N GLY A 51 -5.11 -1.19 -11.15
CA GLY A 51 -6.50 -1.02 -10.71
C GLY A 51 -6.73 -1.42 -9.25
N ASP A 52 -7.82 -2.14 -9.00
CA ASP A 52 -8.29 -2.48 -7.66
C ASP A 52 -7.33 -3.43 -6.93
N VAL A 53 -7.00 -3.06 -5.69
CA VAL A 53 -6.13 -3.84 -4.80
C VAL A 53 -6.60 -5.27 -4.57
N GLN A 54 -7.90 -5.54 -4.65
CA GLN A 54 -8.46 -6.88 -4.49
C GLN A 54 -7.99 -7.85 -5.59
N HIS A 55 -7.67 -7.34 -6.76
CA HIS A 55 -7.18 -8.12 -7.89
C HIS A 55 -5.64 -8.14 -8.00
N VAL A 56 -4.97 -7.29 -7.22
CA VAL A 56 -3.50 -7.25 -7.18
C VAL A 56 -2.95 -8.52 -6.56
N GLY A 57 -1.85 -8.98 -7.09
CA GLY A 57 -1.16 -10.18 -6.61
C GLY A 57 -1.56 -11.47 -7.34
N ILE A 58 -2.59 -11.48 -8.18
CA ILE A 58 -2.94 -12.67 -8.98
C ILE A 58 -1.83 -12.98 -9.97
N ALA A 59 -1.27 -11.94 -10.61
CA ALA A 59 -0.22 -12.05 -11.62
C ALA A 59 1.22 -12.12 -11.07
N PHE A 60 1.39 -11.94 -9.75
CA PHE A 60 2.70 -11.93 -9.13
C PHE A 60 2.96 -13.18 -8.30
N LYS A 61 4.23 -13.61 -8.29
CA LYS A 61 4.76 -14.68 -7.45
C LYS A 61 5.62 -14.10 -6.32
N GLU A 62 5.89 -14.91 -5.31
CA GLU A 62 6.90 -14.60 -4.28
C GLU A 62 8.23 -14.22 -4.94
N GLY A 63 8.81 -13.10 -4.52
CA GLY A 63 10.08 -12.60 -5.04
C GLY A 63 10.00 -11.69 -6.27
N ASP A 64 8.82 -11.53 -6.91
CA ASP A 64 8.67 -10.62 -8.07
C ASP A 64 8.75 -9.15 -7.67
N ILE A 65 8.42 -8.83 -6.43
CA ILE A 65 8.39 -7.46 -5.87
C ILE A 65 9.46 -7.35 -4.79
N ASP A 66 10.32 -6.35 -4.91
CA ASP A 66 11.37 -6.06 -3.93
C ASP A 66 10.88 -5.14 -2.82
N LEU A 67 10.03 -4.16 -3.15
CA LEU A 67 9.51 -3.17 -2.22
C LEU A 67 8.00 -3.04 -2.36
N LEU A 68 7.28 -3.25 -1.26
CA LEU A 68 5.84 -2.99 -1.12
C LEU A 68 5.63 -1.69 -0.35
N ILE A 69 4.95 -0.73 -0.94
CA ILE A 69 4.57 0.54 -0.29
C ILE A 69 3.05 0.61 -0.25
N GLY A 70 2.49 1.21 0.79
CA GLY A 70 1.06 1.51 0.82
C GLY A 70 0.68 2.41 1.99
N GLY A 71 -0.37 3.21 1.76
CA GLY A 71 -1.06 3.98 2.78
C GLY A 71 -2.52 3.61 2.74
N SER A 72 -2.94 2.62 3.52
CA SER A 72 -4.35 2.22 3.54
C SER A 72 -5.24 3.37 4.03
N PRO A 73 -6.43 3.58 3.43
CA PRO A 73 -7.36 4.60 3.92
C PRO A 73 -7.64 4.42 5.41
N CYS A 74 -7.41 5.48 6.19
CA CYS A 74 -7.54 5.47 7.65
C CYS A 74 -8.97 5.66 8.16
N GLN A 75 -9.94 5.84 7.27
CA GLN A 75 -11.34 6.15 7.63
C GLN A 75 -12.03 5.09 8.50
N GLY A 76 -11.50 3.88 8.58
CA GLY A 76 -11.96 2.81 9.47
C GLY A 76 -11.36 2.83 10.87
N PHE A 77 -10.25 3.55 11.07
CA PHE A 77 -9.50 3.62 12.33
C PHE A 77 -9.77 4.92 13.10
N SER A 78 -10.51 5.89 12.51
CA SER A 78 -10.74 7.18 13.11
C SER A 78 -11.88 7.16 14.13
N PHE A 79 -11.55 7.48 15.34
CA PHE A 79 -12.27 8.23 16.40
C PHE A 79 -13.66 7.80 16.87
N ALA A 80 -14.37 6.90 16.27
CA ALA A 80 -15.76 6.62 16.67
C ALA A 80 -15.94 5.27 17.37
N GLY A 81 -15.09 4.90 18.34
CA GLY A 81 -15.44 3.92 19.38
C GLY A 81 -15.98 2.55 18.95
N LYS A 82 -15.97 2.22 17.69
CA LYS A 82 -16.38 0.91 17.17
C LYS A 82 -15.16 0.10 16.85
N GLN A 83 -15.07 -1.06 17.48
CA GLN A 83 -14.07 -2.08 17.24
C GLN A 83 -13.78 -2.23 15.75
N LEU A 84 -12.49 -2.43 15.40
CA LEU A 84 -12.06 -2.99 14.12
C LEU A 84 -12.78 -4.33 13.91
N ASN A 85 -14.00 -4.26 13.46
CA ASN A 85 -14.70 -5.44 13.02
C ASN A 85 -14.06 -5.83 11.69
N PHE A 86 -13.60 -7.06 11.58
CA PHE A 86 -13.03 -7.62 10.34
C PHE A 86 -13.99 -7.50 9.14
N ASP A 87 -15.27 -7.25 9.42
CA ASP A 87 -16.34 -7.05 8.45
C ASP A 87 -16.54 -5.57 8.05
N ASP A 88 -15.83 -4.60 8.68
CA ASP A 88 -15.91 -3.20 8.26
C ASP A 88 -15.22 -3.03 6.90
N PRO A 89 -15.93 -2.55 5.84
CA PRO A 89 -15.34 -2.34 4.51
C PRO A 89 -14.07 -1.49 4.52
N ARG A 90 -13.91 -0.63 5.52
CA ARG A 90 -12.77 0.28 5.67
C ARG A 90 -11.53 -0.40 6.22
N SER A 91 -11.70 -1.39 7.10
CA SER A 91 -10.58 -2.21 7.60
C SER A 91 -10.16 -3.28 6.57
N LYS A 92 -11.06 -3.66 5.67
CA LYS A 92 -10.80 -4.63 4.60
C LYS A 92 -9.62 -4.24 3.72
N LEU A 93 -9.44 -2.95 3.43
CA LEU A 93 -8.34 -2.45 2.59
C LEU A 93 -6.97 -2.63 3.26
N PHE A 94 -6.88 -2.45 4.58
CA PHE A 94 -5.67 -2.77 5.33
C PHE A 94 -5.33 -4.27 5.22
N TRP A 95 -6.33 -5.14 5.34
CA TRP A 95 -6.12 -6.58 5.23
C TRP A 95 -5.73 -7.02 3.82
N GLU A 96 -6.13 -6.29 2.80
CA GLU A 96 -5.62 -6.49 1.43
C GLU A 96 -4.11 -6.22 1.35
N TYR A 97 -3.62 -5.17 2.01
CA TYR A 97 -2.18 -4.92 2.13
C TYR A 97 -1.46 -6.11 2.80
N VAL A 98 -2.00 -6.59 3.93
CA VAL A 98 -1.42 -7.74 4.66
C VAL A 98 -1.44 -9.01 3.81
N ARG A 99 -2.52 -9.25 3.08
CA ARG A 99 -2.63 -10.38 2.15
C ARG A 99 -1.53 -10.36 1.09
N ILE A 100 -1.33 -9.21 0.48
CA ILE A 100 -0.31 -9.03 -0.55
C ILE A 100 1.10 -9.17 0.04
N LEU A 101 1.36 -8.55 1.19
CA LEU A 101 2.63 -8.67 1.90
C LEU A 101 3.00 -10.14 2.18
N ARG A 102 2.06 -10.91 2.71
CA ARG A 102 2.26 -12.33 3.03
C ARG A 102 2.45 -13.20 1.79
N LYS A 103 1.75 -12.86 0.71
CA LYS A 103 1.85 -13.62 -0.55
C LYS A 103 3.17 -13.35 -1.27
N LEU A 104 3.56 -12.10 -1.40
CA LEU A 104 4.70 -11.71 -2.23
C LEU A 104 6.03 -11.74 -1.49
N LYS A 105 6.01 -11.64 -0.16
CA LYS A 105 7.20 -11.61 0.71
C LYS A 105 8.30 -10.69 0.17
N PRO A 106 7.99 -9.41 -0.07
CA PRO A 106 8.96 -8.47 -0.60
C PRO A 106 10.13 -8.32 0.38
N LYS A 107 11.31 -7.96 -0.15
CA LYS A 107 12.49 -7.72 0.68
C LYS A 107 12.31 -6.56 1.65
N TYR A 108 11.56 -5.56 1.23
CA TYR A 108 11.25 -4.37 2.04
C TYR A 108 9.75 -4.05 1.94
N PHE A 109 9.21 -3.50 3.00
CA PHE A 109 7.86 -2.94 2.97
C PHE A 109 7.76 -1.66 3.79
N LEU A 110 6.86 -0.78 3.40
CA LEU A 110 6.51 0.45 4.09
C LEU A 110 5.00 0.60 4.10
N LEU A 111 4.41 0.59 5.28
CA LEU A 111 3.03 0.99 5.49
C LEU A 111 2.99 2.37 6.14
N GLU A 112 2.43 3.34 5.44
CA GLU A 112 2.13 4.66 5.98
C GLU A 112 0.70 4.69 6.51
N ASN A 113 0.50 5.30 7.67
CA ASN A 113 -0.84 5.54 8.20
C ASN A 113 -0.83 6.76 9.13
N VAL A 114 -2.01 7.28 9.42
CA VAL A 114 -2.18 8.37 10.37
C VAL A 114 -1.96 7.91 11.81
N ARG A 115 -1.65 8.86 12.70
CA ARG A 115 -1.61 8.59 14.14
C ARG A 115 -2.98 8.09 14.63
N MET A 116 -2.98 6.98 15.36
CA MET A 116 -4.17 6.30 15.84
C MET A 116 -4.02 5.84 17.28
N LYS A 117 -5.10 5.31 17.86
CA LYS A 117 -5.06 4.73 19.21
C LYS A 117 -4.09 3.54 19.28
N GLN A 118 -3.49 3.35 20.46
CA GLN A 118 -2.50 2.29 20.68
C GLN A 118 -3.04 0.91 20.35
N GLU A 119 -4.28 0.60 20.71
CA GLU A 119 -4.92 -0.68 20.40
C GLU A 119 -4.93 -1.03 18.90
N TYR A 120 -5.09 -0.03 18.02
CA TYR A 120 -5.05 -0.22 16.57
C TYR A 120 -3.61 -0.36 16.06
N GLN A 121 -2.68 0.39 16.63
CA GLN A 121 -1.25 0.23 16.34
C GLN A 121 -0.77 -1.17 16.69
N ASP A 122 -1.24 -1.73 17.80
CA ASP A 122 -0.88 -3.08 18.25
C ASP A 122 -1.40 -4.14 17.25
N ILE A 123 -2.64 -4.00 16.77
CA ILE A 123 -3.21 -4.91 15.76
C ILE A 123 -2.40 -4.85 14.45
N ILE A 124 -2.04 -3.65 14.00
CA ILE A 124 -1.22 -3.46 12.79
C ILE A 124 0.16 -4.06 13.01
N SER A 125 0.79 -3.80 14.15
CA SER A 125 2.11 -4.32 14.50
C SER A 125 2.13 -5.84 14.54
N ASP A 126 1.11 -6.46 15.12
CA ASP A 126 0.98 -7.92 15.16
C ASP A 126 0.81 -8.49 13.75
N ALA A 127 -0.02 -7.87 12.91
CA ALA A 127 -0.26 -8.33 11.55
C ALA A 127 0.99 -8.22 10.66
N LEU A 128 1.81 -7.19 10.87
CA LEU A 128 3.03 -6.93 10.09
C LEU A 128 4.28 -7.59 10.72
N GLY A 129 4.24 -7.96 11.97
CA GLY A 129 5.38 -8.53 12.71
C GLY A 129 6.46 -7.49 13.08
N VAL A 130 6.15 -6.19 12.99
CA VAL A 130 7.07 -5.09 13.31
C VAL A 130 6.34 -3.97 14.04
N LYS A 131 7.08 -3.21 14.84
CA LYS A 131 6.55 -2.02 15.52
C LYS A 131 6.68 -0.79 14.61
N PRO A 132 5.80 0.21 14.75
CA PRO A 132 5.95 1.48 14.04
C PRO A 132 7.18 2.25 14.53
N ILE A 133 7.71 3.07 13.64
CA ILE A 133 8.78 4.02 13.96
C ILE A 133 8.17 5.27 14.56
#